data_107a3694d10cb361fbc0946395815b6d
#
_entry.id   107a3694d10cb361fbc0946395815b6d
#
_cell.length_a   1.000
_cell.length_b   1.000
_cell.length_c   1.000
_cell.angle_alpha   90.00
_cell.angle_beta   90.00
_cell.angle_gamma   90.00
#
_symmetry.space_group_name_H-M   'P 1'
#
loop_
_entity.id
_entity.type
_entity.pdbx_description
1 polymer ?
#
loop_
_entity_poly.entity_id
_entity_poly.type
_entity_poly.pdbx_seq_one_letter_code
_entity_poly.pdbx_strand_id
1 'polypeptide(L)'
;MGQFAIDVAIKYNIGSARENRSVLSAMDIGRDEFFASFGNAINDLILRHREDLEKKREIRRGETDPKARWVDGTPEYSFYICGLRKLFPNAKFIHIVRDVSSVVRSMLNFDRLGAGKLVANEQEAYTYWLRTVNSCSLAERAYGPNVVFRLRYSDLVNTPEHALQACFNFVGETFVSQCLNMLQTRINSSEVPADFKIGDSNTDPALVEQATQLSRQIEEGTASADESSSAANEIESAFNERVQYIATVDNQYQKALEVIRTLQTTKP
;
A
#
# COMPACT_ATOMS: atom_id res chain seq x y z
N MET A 1 -8.47 2.42 -0.89
CA MET A 1 -8.67 1.09 -0.26
C MET A 1 -8.06 1.00 1.15
N GLY A 2 -6.84 1.49 1.40
CA GLY A 2 -6.20 1.36 2.71
C GLY A 2 -7.00 1.97 3.86
N GLN A 3 -7.47 3.21 3.71
CA GLN A 3 -8.34 3.85 4.71
C GLN A 3 -9.65 3.09 4.89
N PHE A 4 -10.24 2.58 3.82
CA PHE A 4 -11.47 1.80 3.88
C PHE A 4 -11.31 0.53 4.75
N ALA A 5 -10.15 -0.13 4.72
CA ALA A 5 -9.89 -1.26 5.61
C ALA A 5 -9.94 -0.87 7.10
N ILE A 6 -9.49 0.34 7.44
CA ILE A 6 -9.60 0.89 8.80
C ILE A 6 -11.05 1.17 9.14
N ASP A 7 -11.81 1.77 8.22
CA ASP A 7 -13.22 2.09 8.44
C ASP A 7 -14.05 0.81 8.66
N VAL A 8 -13.78 -0.25 7.90
CA VAL A 8 -14.38 -1.59 8.10
C VAL A 8 -14.03 -2.15 9.47
N ALA A 9 -12.77 -2.02 9.93
CA ALA A 9 -12.36 -2.47 11.25
C ALA A 9 -13.07 -1.70 12.37
N ILE A 10 -13.17 -0.37 12.24
CA ILE A 10 -13.90 0.48 13.19
C ILE A 10 -15.37 0.05 13.27
N LYS A 11 -16.04 -0.18 12.14
CA LYS A 11 -17.44 -0.61 12.10
C LYS A 11 -17.63 -1.98 12.73
N TYR A 12 -16.73 -2.93 12.46
CA TYR A 12 -16.75 -4.22 13.12
C TYR A 12 -16.61 -4.08 14.65
N ASN A 13 -15.63 -3.30 15.12
CA ASN A 13 -15.38 -3.10 16.54
C ASN A 13 -16.56 -2.42 17.25
N ILE A 14 -17.20 -1.41 16.63
CA ILE A 14 -18.40 -0.76 17.17
C ILE A 14 -19.54 -1.77 17.30
N GLY A 15 -19.73 -2.62 16.29
CA GLY A 15 -20.69 -3.70 16.32
C GLY A 15 -20.39 -4.74 17.41
N SER A 16 -19.12 -4.90 17.84
CA SER A 16 -18.67 -5.87 18.83
C SER A 16 -18.57 -5.35 20.27
N ALA A 17 -18.70 -4.05 20.53
CA ALA A 17 -18.25 -3.38 21.77
C ALA A 17 -19.28 -3.26 22.89
N ARG A 18 -20.47 -3.82 22.80
CA ARG A 18 -21.42 -3.81 23.91
C ARG A 18 -21.42 -5.14 24.68
N GLU A 19 -20.77 -5.17 25.86
CA GLU A 19 -20.87 -6.22 26.88
C GLU A 19 -20.63 -7.65 26.37
N ASN A 20 -19.59 -7.88 25.55
CA ASN A 20 -19.28 -9.18 24.92
C ASN A 20 -20.41 -9.75 24.02
N ARG A 21 -21.39 -8.96 23.65
CA ARG A 21 -22.48 -9.35 22.74
C ARG A 21 -22.71 -8.28 21.71
N SER A 22 -21.94 -8.32 20.64
CA SER A 22 -22.24 -7.51 19.46
C SER A 22 -23.36 -8.16 18.65
N VAL A 23 -24.07 -7.37 17.86
CA VAL A 23 -25.00 -7.90 16.87
C VAL A 23 -24.30 -8.89 15.96
N LEU A 24 -23.09 -8.57 15.51
CA LEU A 24 -22.30 -9.43 14.63
C LEU A 24 -21.82 -10.70 15.34
N SER A 25 -21.31 -10.61 16.58
CA SER A 25 -20.89 -11.79 17.33
C SER A 25 -22.07 -12.63 17.81
N ALA A 26 -23.24 -12.03 18.06
CA ALA A 26 -24.46 -12.76 18.34
C ALA A 26 -25.02 -13.56 17.14
N MET A 27 -24.58 -13.18 15.93
CA MET A 27 -24.86 -13.87 14.67
C MET A 27 -23.69 -14.76 14.21
N ASP A 28 -22.68 -14.98 15.06
CA ASP A 28 -21.44 -15.73 14.76
C ASP A 28 -20.66 -15.19 13.53
N ILE A 29 -20.85 -13.92 13.19
CA ILE A 29 -20.10 -13.29 12.08
C ILE A 29 -18.71 -12.92 12.56
N GLY A 30 -17.70 -13.65 12.09
CA GLY A 30 -16.29 -13.41 12.38
C GLY A 30 -15.74 -12.15 11.70
N ARG A 31 -14.65 -11.61 12.27
CA ARG A 31 -14.00 -10.41 11.74
C ARG A 31 -13.51 -10.60 10.29
N ASP A 32 -12.89 -11.73 10.00
CA ASP A 32 -12.34 -12.01 8.68
C ASP A 32 -13.45 -12.20 7.63
N GLU A 33 -14.56 -12.84 8.00
CA GLU A 33 -15.75 -12.95 7.16
C GLU A 33 -16.36 -11.59 6.85
N PHE A 34 -16.45 -10.72 7.86
CA PHE A 34 -16.94 -9.35 7.69
C PHE A 34 -16.07 -8.57 6.70
N PHE A 35 -14.73 -8.62 6.87
CA PHE A 35 -13.81 -7.98 5.96
C PHE A 35 -13.90 -8.52 4.52
N ALA A 36 -13.89 -9.83 4.37
CA ALA A 36 -13.98 -10.49 3.07
C ALA A 36 -15.25 -10.14 2.31
N SER A 37 -16.38 -9.96 3.01
CA SER A 37 -17.65 -9.56 2.42
C SER A 37 -17.54 -8.18 1.74
N PHE A 38 -16.91 -7.21 2.39
CA PHE A 38 -16.64 -5.88 1.77
C PHE A 38 -15.63 -5.99 0.63
N GLY A 39 -14.57 -6.76 0.80
CA GLY A 39 -13.58 -6.99 -0.26
C GLY A 39 -14.20 -7.59 -1.51
N ASN A 40 -15.06 -8.57 -1.37
CA ASN A 40 -15.80 -9.20 -2.47
C ASN A 40 -16.70 -8.17 -3.19
N ALA A 41 -17.45 -7.36 -2.42
CA ALA A 41 -18.31 -6.33 -3.01
C ALA A 41 -17.52 -5.29 -3.82
N ILE A 42 -16.34 -4.89 -3.33
CA ILE A 42 -15.45 -3.97 -4.05
C ILE A 42 -14.90 -4.64 -5.31
N ASN A 43 -14.43 -5.89 -5.20
CA ASN A 43 -13.91 -6.65 -6.34
C ASN A 43 -14.96 -6.76 -7.45
N ASP A 44 -16.18 -7.14 -7.10
CA ASP A 44 -17.30 -7.25 -8.04
C ASP A 44 -17.63 -5.91 -8.70
N LEU A 45 -17.58 -4.81 -7.92
CA LEU A 45 -17.82 -3.47 -8.46
C LEU A 45 -16.77 -3.08 -9.50
N ILE A 46 -15.48 -3.30 -9.19
CA ILE A 46 -14.36 -2.98 -10.09
C ILE A 46 -14.45 -3.79 -11.37
N LEU A 47 -14.70 -5.09 -11.27
CA LEU A 47 -14.78 -5.97 -12.44
C LEU A 47 -15.97 -5.63 -13.32
N ARG A 48 -17.17 -5.38 -12.76
CA ARG A 48 -18.34 -4.94 -13.51
C ARG A 48 -18.13 -3.60 -14.21
N HIS A 49 -17.56 -2.63 -13.50
CA HIS A 49 -17.26 -1.32 -14.09
C HIS A 49 -16.30 -1.44 -15.28
N ARG A 50 -15.31 -2.32 -15.17
CA ARG A 50 -14.38 -2.61 -16.25
C ARG A 50 -15.10 -3.20 -17.47
N GLU A 51 -15.99 -4.16 -17.28
CA GLU A 51 -16.78 -4.75 -18.37
C GLU A 51 -17.61 -3.68 -19.11
N ASP A 52 -18.21 -2.75 -18.37
CA ASP A 52 -18.98 -1.66 -18.93
C ASP A 52 -18.10 -0.69 -19.74
N LEU A 53 -16.89 -0.39 -19.26
CA LEU A 53 -15.92 0.44 -19.99
C LEU A 53 -15.45 -0.24 -21.28
N GLU A 54 -15.16 -1.54 -21.24
CA GLU A 54 -14.73 -2.30 -22.41
C GLU A 54 -15.85 -2.35 -23.47
N LYS A 55 -17.10 -2.56 -23.06
CA LYS A 55 -18.27 -2.49 -23.95
C LYS A 55 -18.44 -1.12 -24.59
N LYS A 56 -18.32 -0.03 -23.80
CA LYS A 56 -18.44 1.35 -24.29
C LYS A 56 -17.32 1.75 -25.24
N ARG A 57 -16.14 1.19 -25.09
CA ARG A 57 -14.95 1.48 -25.92
C ARG A 57 -14.78 0.53 -27.08
N GLU A 58 -15.72 -0.41 -27.28
CA GLU A 58 -15.67 -1.44 -28.33
C GLU A 58 -14.34 -2.24 -28.31
N ILE A 59 -13.75 -2.40 -27.13
CA ILE A 59 -12.52 -3.17 -26.97
C ILE A 59 -12.88 -4.64 -27.17
N ARG A 60 -12.42 -5.21 -28.29
CA ARG A 60 -12.58 -6.63 -28.57
C ARG A 60 -11.71 -7.44 -27.59
N ARG A 61 -12.35 -8.24 -26.76
CA ARG A 61 -11.64 -9.25 -25.97
C ARG A 61 -11.23 -10.39 -26.90
N GLY A 62 -9.99 -10.89 -26.77
CA GLY A 62 -9.66 -12.21 -27.28
C GLY A 62 -10.54 -13.26 -26.57
N GLU A 63 -10.99 -14.28 -27.26
CA GLU A 63 -11.89 -15.32 -26.75
C GLU A 63 -11.37 -16.09 -25.52
N THR A 64 -10.10 -15.89 -25.14
CA THR A 64 -9.40 -16.65 -24.10
C THR A 64 -9.12 -15.88 -22.81
N ASP A 65 -9.64 -14.67 -22.61
CA ASP A 65 -9.21 -13.79 -21.52
C ASP A 65 -10.34 -13.33 -20.59
N PRO A 66 -10.80 -14.17 -19.66
CA PRO A 66 -11.61 -13.70 -18.54
C PRO A 66 -10.68 -12.96 -17.56
N LYS A 67 -10.43 -11.67 -17.77
CA LYS A 67 -9.64 -10.87 -16.82
C LYS A 67 -10.39 -10.72 -15.52
N ALA A 68 -10.16 -11.68 -14.63
CA ALA A 68 -10.74 -11.73 -13.29
C ALA A 68 -9.89 -10.95 -12.26
N ARG A 69 -8.89 -10.15 -12.70
CA ARG A 69 -7.94 -9.47 -11.82
C ARG A 69 -7.78 -7.99 -12.15
N TRP A 70 -7.44 -7.23 -11.14
CA TRP A 70 -7.04 -5.83 -11.24
C TRP A 70 -5.78 -5.58 -10.43
N VAL A 71 -5.06 -4.55 -10.77
CA VAL A 71 -3.83 -4.10 -10.09
C VAL A 71 -4.01 -2.66 -9.65
N ASP A 72 -3.56 -2.35 -8.44
CA ASP A 72 -3.53 -0.99 -7.91
C ASP A 72 -2.10 -0.64 -7.53
N GLY A 73 -1.60 0.46 -8.08
CA GLY A 73 -0.23 0.96 -7.88
C GLY A 73 -0.13 2.09 -6.86
N THR A 74 -1.06 2.22 -5.92
CA THR A 74 -1.03 3.27 -4.89
C THR A 74 0.11 3.04 -3.89
N PRO A 75 1.14 3.90 -3.83
CA PRO A 75 2.32 3.67 -2.97
C PRO A 75 2.00 3.64 -1.48
N GLU A 76 1.02 4.40 -1.04
CA GLU A 76 0.59 4.48 0.36
C GLU A 76 0.05 3.14 0.90
N TYR A 77 -0.25 2.17 0.05
CA TYR A 77 -0.70 0.85 0.48
C TYR A 77 0.35 0.07 1.28
N SER A 78 1.61 0.46 1.18
CA SER A 78 2.68 -0.05 2.06
C SER A 78 2.32 0.01 3.54
N PHE A 79 1.55 1.03 3.97
CA PHE A 79 1.12 1.20 5.36
C PHE A 79 -0.17 0.44 5.72
N TYR A 80 -0.80 -0.22 4.76
CA TYR A 80 -2.12 -0.82 4.92
C TYR A 80 -2.17 -2.31 4.53
N ILE A 81 -1.02 -2.94 4.31
CA ILE A 81 -0.95 -4.32 3.78
C ILE A 81 -1.78 -5.29 4.62
N CYS A 82 -1.72 -5.19 5.96
CA CYS A 82 -2.53 -6.01 6.86
C CYS A 82 -4.04 -5.85 6.59
N GLY A 83 -4.53 -4.62 6.58
CA GLY A 83 -5.95 -4.32 6.32
C GLY A 83 -6.40 -4.72 4.91
N LEU A 84 -5.54 -4.50 3.90
CA LEU A 84 -5.81 -4.91 2.53
C LEU A 84 -5.89 -6.43 2.39
N ARG A 85 -5.03 -7.16 3.10
CA ARG A 85 -5.06 -8.61 3.11
C ARG A 85 -6.32 -9.16 3.80
N LYS A 86 -6.85 -8.47 4.80
CA LYS A 86 -8.14 -8.82 5.41
C LYS A 86 -9.31 -8.62 4.44
N LEU A 87 -9.31 -7.50 3.69
CA LEU A 87 -10.31 -7.24 2.65
C LEU A 87 -10.20 -8.23 1.47
N PHE A 88 -8.97 -8.51 1.05
CA PHE A 88 -8.64 -9.32 -0.12
C PHE A 88 -7.68 -10.46 0.27
N PRO A 89 -8.17 -11.56 0.86
CA PRO A 89 -7.32 -12.64 1.36
C PRO A 89 -6.39 -13.27 0.32
N ASN A 90 -6.79 -13.21 -0.96
CA ASN A 90 -6.02 -13.73 -2.09
C ASN A 90 -5.14 -12.67 -2.78
N ALA A 91 -5.08 -11.43 -2.25
CA ALA A 91 -4.24 -10.39 -2.80
C ALA A 91 -2.76 -10.77 -2.71
N LYS A 92 -2.03 -10.44 -3.77
CA LYS A 92 -0.57 -10.54 -3.82
C LYS A 92 0.02 -9.14 -3.88
N PHE A 93 1.15 -8.95 -3.20
CA PHE A 93 1.80 -7.65 -3.08
C PHE A 93 3.17 -7.70 -3.75
N ILE A 94 3.49 -6.69 -4.55
CA ILE A 94 4.80 -6.53 -5.17
C ILE A 94 5.49 -5.35 -4.50
N HIS A 95 6.56 -5.64 -3.76
CA HIS A 95 7.41 -4.62 -3.14
C HIS A 95 8.55 -4.27 -4.10
N ILE A 96 8.40 -3.15 -4.80
CA ILE A 96 9.46 -2.65 -5.70
C ILE A 96 10.49 -1.90 -4.87
N VAL A 97 11.72 -2.41 -4.85
CA VAL A 97 12.86 -1.83 -4.12
C VAL A 97 13.77 -1.08 -5.10
N ARG A 98 14.18 0.11 -4.70
CA ARG A 98 15.15 0.93 -5.41
C ARG A 98 16.06 1.63 -4.41
N ASP A 99 17.29 1.95 -4.83
CA ASP A 99 18.25 2.67 -4.00
C ASP A 99 17.66 3.96 -3.42
N VAL A 100 17.95 4.22 -2.15
CA VAL A 100 17.33 5.31 -1.39
C VAL A 100 17.64 6.67 -1.99
N SER A 101 18.85 6.88 -2.51
CA SER A 101 19.24 8.19 -3.06
C SER A 101 18.45 8.55 -4.31
N SER A 102 18.23 7.59 -5.21
CA SER A 102 17.37 7.78 -6.38
C SER A 102 15.92 8.04 -6.00
N VAL A 103 15.40 7.36 -4.98
CA VAL A 103 14.01 7.56 -4.53
C VAL A 103 13.84 8.93 -3.88
N VAL A 104 14.76 9.34 -2.98
CA VAL A 104 14.74 10.67 -2.34
C VAL A 104 14.81 11.79 -3.39
N ARG A 105 15.73 11.70 -4.37
CA ARG A 105 15.79 12.63 -5.49
C ARG A 105 14.47 12.74 -6.25
N SER A 106 13.83 11.60 -6.52
CA SER A 106 12.55 11.56 -7.19
C SER A 106 11.44 12.20 -6.36
N MET A 107 11.35 11.89 -5.06
CA MET A 107 10.34 12.47 -4.16
C MET A 107 10.44 13.99 -4.05
N LEU A 108 11.66 14.53 -3.94
CA LEU A 108 11.90 15.98 -3.85
C LEU A 108 11.49 16.74 -5.12
N ASN A 109 11.47 16.05 -6.27
CA ASN A 109 11.11 16.63 -7.56
C ASN A 109 9.72 16.19 -8.04
N PHE A 110 8.96 15.49 -7.20
CA PHE A 110 7.64 14.99 -7.56
C PHE A 110 6.56 15.99 -7.14
N ASP A 111 5.90 16.60 -8.13
CA ASP A 111 4.70 17.39 -7.91
C ASP A 111 3.45 16.53 -8.10
N ARG A 112 2.63 16.43 -7.07
CA ARG A 112 1.30 15.85 -7.19
C ARG A 112 0.45 16.80 -8.02
N LEU A 113 -0.08 16.37 -9.13
CA LEU A 113 -0.94 17.14 -10.02
C LEU A 113 -1.97 17.99 -9.23
N GLY A 114 -1.67 19.26 -9.00
CA GLY A 114 -2.52 20.21 -8.27
C GLY A 114 -2.58 20.06 -6.75
N ALA A 115 -1.88 19.12 -6.13
CA ALA A 115 -1.90 18.86 -4.69
C ALA A 115 -0.59 19.23 -3.95
N GLY A 116 0.38 19.83 -4.66
CA GLY A 116 1.67 20.23 -4.11
C GLY A 116 2.72 19.10 -4.04
N LYS A 117 3.85 19.40 -3.43
CA LYS A 117 4.97 18.47 -3.31
C LYS A 117 4.65 17.27 -2.43
N LEU A 118 5.21 16.12 -2.75
CA LEU A 118 5.05 14.89 -1.97
C LEU A 118 5.70 15.02 -0.58
N VAL A 119 6.87 15.66 -0.52
CA VAL A 119 7.66 15.92 0.68
C VAL A 119 8.17 17.35 0.66
N ALA A 120 8.31 17.99 1.82
CA ALA A 120 8.75 19.38 1.93
C ALA A 120 10.26 19.51 1.83
N ASN A 121 11.03 18.54 2.31
CA ASN A 121 12.48 18.58 2.40
C ASN A 121 13.09 17.17 2.39
N GLU A 122 14.41 17.12 2.43
CA GLU A 122 15.19 15.88 2.38
C GLU A 122 15.00 15.02 3.65
N GLN A 123 14.93 15.64 4.81
CA GLN A 123 14.65 14.98 6.10
C GLN A 123 13.33 14.19 6.03
N GLU A 124 12.29 14.82 5.51
CA GLU A 124 10.98 14.19 5.36
C GLU A 124 10.99 13.06 4.32
N ALA A 125 11.75 13.22 3.24
CA ALA A 125 11.90 12.19 2.21
C ALA A 125 12.56 10.92 2.76
N TYR A 126 13.66 11.04 3.50
CA TYR A 126 14.31 9.89 4.14
C TYR A 126 13.41 9.23 5.19
N THR A 127 12.73 10.02 6.00
CA THR A 127 11.78 9.52 7.01
C THR A 127 10.63 8.74 6.35
N TYR A 128 10.07 9.27 5.27
CA TYR A 128 9.00 8.62 4.52
C TYR A 128 9.48 7.32 3.89
N TRP A 129 10.67 7.33 3.26
CA TRP A 129 11.26 6.14 2.65
C TRP A 129 11.50 5.03 3.68
N LEU A 130 12.12 5.35 4.81
CA LEU A 130 12.36 4.39 5.90
C LEU A 130 11.06 3.76 6.41
N ARG A 131 10.04 4.56 6.65
CA ARG A 131 8.74 4.06 7.10
C ARG A 131 8.11 3.12 6.09
N THR A 132 8.14 3.48 4.81
CA THR A 132 7.57 2.70 3.72
C THR A 132 8.28 1.36 3.58
N VAL A 133 9.61 1.39 3.51
CA VAL A 133 10.43 0.18 3.30
C VAL A 133 10.37 -0.75 4.51
N ASN A 134 10.39 -0.22 5.74
CA ASN A 134 10.22 -1.03 6.95
C ASN A 134 8.84 -1.72 6.98
N SER A 135 7.77 -1.01 6.58
CA SER A 135 6.42 -1.60 6.50
C SER A 135 6.35 -2.73 5.47
N CYS A 136 6.96 -2.55 4.30
CA CYS A 136 7.02 -3.59 3.29
C CYS A 136 7.87 -4.79 3.73
N SER A 137 9.04 -4.54 4.34
CA SER A 137 9.91 -5.59 4.86
C SER A 137 9.27 -6.37 6.01
N LEU A 138 8.47 -5.71 6.85
CA LEU A 138 7.67 -6.38 7.88
C LEU A 138 6.62 -7.29 7.22
N ALA A 139 5.94 -6.81 6.17
CA ALA A 139 4.96 -7.61 5.44
C ALA A 139 5.59 -8.82 4.74
N GLU A 140 6.80 -8.69 4.16
CA GLU A 140 7.55 -9.82 3.59
C GLU A 140 7.80 -10.91 4.63
N ARG A 141 8.24 -10.52 5.83
CA ARG A 141 8.48 -11.46 6.93
C ARG A 141 7.19 -12.05 7.50
N ALA A 142 6.12 -11.26 7.55
CA ALA A 142 4.83 -11.68 8.11
C ALA A 142 4.08 -12.66 7.21
N TYR A 143 4.14 -12.46 5.91
CA TYR A 143 3.30 -13.18 4.95
C TYR A 143 4.05 -14.08 3.98
N GLY A 144 5.37 -14.01 3.97
CA GLY A 144 6.23 -14.85 3.15
C GLY A 144 6.18 -14.57 1.63
N PRO A 145 7.01 -15.31 0.87
CA PRO A 145 7.22 -15.06 -0.56
C PRO A 145 6.03 -15.44 -1.44
N ASN A 146 5.07 -16.21 -0.92
CA ASN A 146 3.84 -16.55 -1.65
C ASN A 146 2.83 -15.41 -1.68
N VAL A 147 2.98 -14.42 -0.80
CA VAL A 147 2.07 -13.27 -0.65
C VAL A 147 2.74 -11.96 -1.00
N VAL A 148 4.01 -11.79 -0.63
CA VAL A 148 4.78 -10.56 -0.92
C VAL A 148 6.02 -10.92 -1.72
N PHE A 149 6.11 -10.37 -2.93
CA PHE A 149 7.25 -10.57 -3.84
C PHE A 149 8.11 -9.32 -3.85
N ARG A 150 9.41 -9.47 -3.54
CA ARG A 150 10.37 -8.37 -3.68
C ARG A 150 10.89 -8.31 -5.11
N LEU A 151 10.68 -7.18 -5.76
CA LEU A 151 11.18 -6.88 -7.11
C LEU A 151 12.21 -5.76 -7.02
N ARG A 152 13.46 -6.04 -7.36
CA ARG A 152 14.49 -5.01 -7.40
C ARG A 152 14.38 -4.19 -8.70
N TYR A 153 14.42 -2.89 -8.57
CA TYR A 153 14.41 -2.01 -9.73
C TYR A 153 15.66 -2.20 -10.60
N SER A 154 16.80 -2.51 -9.98
CA SER A 154 18.04 -2.89 -10.68
C SER A 154 17.86 -4.11 -11.60
N ASP A 155 17.10 -5.11 -11.17
CA ASP A 155 16.84 -6.31 -11.98
C ASP A 155 15.93 -5.97 -13.18
N LEU A 156 14.95 -5.08 -13.00
CA LEU A 156 14.12 -4.58 -14.11
C LEU A 156 14.94 -3.81 -15.16
N VAL A 157 16.04 -3.16 -14.77
CA VAL A 157 16.91 -2.42 -15.69
C VAL A 157 17.94 -3.32 -16.35
N ASN A 158 18.57 -4.22 -15.57
CA ASN A 158 19.72 -5.02 -16.04
C ASN A 158 19.30 -6.35 -16.68
N THR A 159 18.23 -6.97 -16.16
CA THR A 159 17.72 -8.29 -16.61
C THR A 159 16.19 -8.27 -16.70
N PRO A 160 15.60 -7.38 -17.51
CA PRO A 160 14.16 -7.10 -17.49
C PRO A 160 13.29 -8.33 -17.77
N GLU A 161 13.73 -9.19 -18.70
CA GLU A 161 12.98 -10.40 -19.04
C GLU A 161 12.89 -11.36 -17.84
N HIS A 162 14.02 -11.63 -17.19
CA HIS A 162 14.06 -12.51 -16.02
C HIS A 162 13.24 -11.93 -14.85
N ALA A 163 13.37 -10.62 -14.58
CA ALA A 163 12.64 -9.95 -13.54
C ALA A 163 11.12 -9.99 -13.76
N LEU A 164 10.67 -9.75 -15.00
CA LEU A 164 9.26 -9.84 -15.35
C LEU A 164 8.74 -11.27 -15.33
N GLN A 165 9.49 -12.26 -15.82
CA GLN A 165 9.10 -13.67 -15.75
C GLN A 165 8.87 -14.09 -14.29
N ALA A 166 9.78 -13.72 -13.37
CA ALA A 166 9.62 -14.01 -11.94
C ALA A 166 8.36 -13.33 -11.38
N CYS A 167 8.11 -12.07 -11.73
CA CYS A 167 6.93 -11.33 -11.31
C CYS A 167 5.63 -11.97 -11.83
N PHE A 168 5.57 -12.34 -13.12
CA PHE A 168 4.42 -13.00 -13.72
C PHE A 168 4.15 -14.37 -13.10
N ASN A 169 5.20 -15.17 -12.88
CA ASN A 169 5.10 -16.45 -12.17
C ASN A 169 4.53 -16.26 -10.76
N PHE A 170 5.01 -15.23 -10.03
CA PHE A 170 4.49 -14.91 -8.70
C PHE A 170 2.99 -14.60 -8.73
N VAL A 171 2.52 -13.77 -9.65
CA VAL A 171 1.09 -13.45 -9.74
C VAL A 171 0.26 -14.56 -10.42
N GLY A 172 0.90 -15.60 -10.96
CA GLY A 172 0.24 -16.74 -11.63
C GLY A 172 -0.31 -16.37 -13.02
N GLU A 173 0.41 -15.50 -13.74
CA GLU A 173 0.08 -15.10 -15.10
C GLU A 173 1.16 -15.58 -16.08
N THR A 174 0.79 -15.72 -17.34
CA THR A 174 1.75 -16.10 -18.40
C THR A 174 2.53 -14.87 -18.85
N PHE A 175 3.86 -14.97 -18.79
CA PHE A 175 4.72 -13.94 -19.36
C PHE A 175 4.63 -13.95 -20.90
N VAL A 176 4.54 -12.76 -21.49
CA VAL A 176 4.62 -12.55 -22.93
C VAL A 176 5.65 -11.45 -23.23
N SER A 177 6.49 -11.68 -24.25
CA SER A 177 7.61 -10.79 -24.58
C SER A 177 7.19 -9.34 -24.89
N GLN A 178 5.96 -9.12 -25.34
CA GLN A 178 5.41 -7.78 -25.56
C GLN A 178 5.42 -6.91 -24.30
N CYS A 179 5.42 -7.51 -23.11
CA CYS A 179 5.53 -6.76 -21.84
C CYS A 179 6.85 -5.99 -21.73
N LEU A 180 7.91 -6.46 -22.40
CA LEU A 180 9.21 -5.77 -22.45
C LEU A 180 9.15 -4.43 -23.20
N ASN A 181 8.22 -4.27 -24.13
CA ASN A 181 8.10 -3.04 -24.91
C ASN A 181 7.80 -1.83 -24.03
N MET A 182 7.07 -2.02 -22.93
CA MET A 182 6.77 -0.94 -21.99
C MET A 182 8.01 -0.42 -21.25
N LEU A 183 9.05 -1.26 -21.10
CA LEU A 183 10.29 -0.88 -20.42
C LEU A 183 11.26 -0.11 -21.35
N GLN A 184 11.03 -0.15 -22.66
CA GLN A 184 11.83 0.62 -23.63
C GLN A 184 11.57 2.12 -23.55
N THR A 185 10.40 2.52 -23.05
CA THR A 185 10.04 3.91 -22.84
C THR A 185 10.22 4.24 -21.36
N ARG A 186 11.18 5.12 -21.06
CA ARG A 186 11.37 5.61 -19.68
C ARG A 186 10.18 6.48 -19.30
N ILE A 187 9.31 5.95 -18.45
CA ILE A 187 8.23 6.72 -17.84
C ILE A 187 8.82 7.44 -16.63
N ASN A 188 9.09 8.73 -16.74
CA ASN A 188 9.47 9.58 -15.62
C ASN A 188 8.21 10.26 -15.08
N SER A 189 7.80 9.91 -13.87
CA SER A 189 6.75 10.63 -13.13
C SER A 189 7.28 11.90 -12.45
N SER A 190 8.61 12.07 -12.36
CA SER A 190 9.29 13.25 -11.83
C SER A 190 10.40 13.67 -12.79
N GLU A 191 10.38 14.92 -13.22
CA GLU A 191 11.45 15.53 -14.00
C GLU A 191 12.60 15.94 -13.06
N VAL A 192 13.47 14.98 -12.73
CA VAL A 192 14.65 15.27 -11.90
C VAL A 192 15.73 15.90 -12.76
N PRO A 193 16.14 17.16 -12.50
CA PRO A 193 17.24 17.78 -13.22
C PRO A 193 18.54 16.96 -13.09
N ALA A 194 19.34 16.91 -14.16
CA ALA A 194 20.57 16.10 -14.19
C ALA A 194 21.61 16.55 -13.14
N ASP A 195 21.63 17.85 -12.84
CA ASP A 195 22.51 18.50 -11.86
C ASP A 195 21.94 18.53 -10.44
N PHE A 196 20.70 18.06 -10.23
CA PHE A 196 20.08 18.03 -8.91
C PHE A 196 20.85 17.10 -7.96
N LYS A 197 21.28 17.65 -6.84
CA LYS A 197 22.01 16.94 -5.79
C LYS A 197 21.19 16.93 -4.51
N ILE A 198 21.24 15.80 -3.80
CA ILE A 198 20.81 15.67 -2.41
C ILE A 198 22.00 16.03 -1.52
N GLY A 199 21.75 16.49 -0.31
CA GLY A 199 22.79 16.86 0.67
C GLY A 199 22.46 18.18 1.36
N ASP A 200 21.21 18.33 1.81
CA ASP A 200 20.79 19.44 2.66
C ASP A 200 21.49 19.32 4.03
N SER A 201 22.25 20.35 4.40
CA SER A 201 22.98 20.41 5.67
C SER A 201 22.08 20.37 6.91
N ASN A 202 20.77 20.57 6.75
CA ASN A 202 19.79 20.47 7.84
C ASN A 202 19.24 19.05 8.01
N THR A 203 19.56 18.11 7.10
CA THR A 203 19.15 16.71 7.22
C THR A 203 20.01 16.00 8.25
N ASP A 204 19.39 15.28 9.18
CA ASP A 204 20.08 14.50 10.18
C ASP A 204 20.98 13.42 9.55
N PRO A 205 22.31 13.49 9.71
CA PRO A 205 23.24 12.51 9.15
C PRO A 205 22.96 11.08 9.61
N ALA A 206 22.46 10.87 10.86
CA ALA A 206 22.14 9.56 11.38
C ALA A 206 20.94 8.94 10.63
N LEU A 207 19.96 9.75 10.26
CA LEU A 207 18.83 9.32 9.44
C LEU A 207 19.28 8.87 8.04
N VAL A 208 20.18 9.65 7.40
CA VAL A 208 20.74 9.32 6.08
C VAL A 208 21.53 8.02 6.14
N GLU A 209 22.36 7.84 7.16
CA GLU A 209 23.15 6.63 7.37
C GLU A 209 22.24 5.41 7.57
N GLN A 210 21.22 5.52 8.44
CA GLN A 210 20.23 4.45 8.67
C GLN A 210 19.52 4.05 7.36
N ALA A 211 19.08 5.03 6.56
CA ALA A 211 18.40 4.76 5.30
C ALA A 211 19.34 4.11 4.28
N THR A 212 20.59 4.56 4.22
CA THR A 212 21.61 4.01 3.31
C THR A 212 21.96 2.57 3.68
N GLN A 213 22.13 2.28 4.97
CA GLN A 213 22.40 0.92 5.44
C GLN A 213 21.23 -0.02 5.15
N LEU A 214 19.99 0.41 5.42
CA LEU A 214 18.81 -0.38 5.12
C LEU A 214 18.66 -0.62 3.60
N SER A 215 18.87 0.41 2.78
CA SER A 215 18.84 0.28 1.32
C SER A 215 19.81 -0.79 0.83
N ARG A 216 21.05 -0.76 1.31
CA ARG A 216 22.07 -1.73 0.96
C ARG A 216 21.70 -3.15 1.43
N GLN A 217 21.23 -3.30 2.67
CA GLN A 217 20.79 -4.59 3.20
C GLN A 217 19.65 -5.22 2.38
N ILE A 218 18.71 -4.43 1.90
CA ILE A 218 17.57 -4.92 1.13
C ILE A 218 17.97 -5.24 -0.31
N GLU A 219 18.86 -4.44 -0.92
CA GLU A 219 19.36 -4.69 -2.27
C GLU A 219 20.26 -5.91 -2.35
N GLU A 220 21.12 -6.12 -1.35
CA GLU A 220 22.06 -7.26 -1.30
C GLU A 220 21.41 -8.52 -0.68
N GLY A 221 20.43 -8.32 0.21
CA GLY A 221 19.79 -9.40 0.94
C GLY A 221 18.76 -10.17 0.13
N THR A 222 18.61 -11.45 0.44
CA THR A 222 17.49 -12.26 -0.04
C THR A 222 16.22 -11.90 0.74
N ALA A 223 15.06 -11.96 0.08
CA ALA A 223 13.76 -11.87 0.78
C ALA A 223 13.66 -13.03 1.79
N SER A 224 12.90 -12.83 2.87
CA SER A 224 12.66 -13.90 3.85
C SER A 224 12.06 -15.12 3.14
N ALA A 225 12.66 -16.28 3.39
CA ALA A 225 12.18 -17.54 2.77
C ALA A 225 10.94 -18.09 3.50
N ASP A 226 10.77 -17.75 4.78
CA ASP A 226 9.73 -18.32 5.64
C ASP A 226 8.88 -17.23 6.31
N GLU A 227 7.62 -17.60 6.58
CA GLU A 227 6.69 -16.78 7.35
C GLU A 227 7.11 -16.73 8.82
N SER A 228 7.06 -15.55 9.43
CA SER A 228 7.37 -15.34 10.84
C SER A 228 6.11 -14.99 11.63
N SER A 229 5.72 -15.86 12.55
CA SER A 229 4.59 -15.61 13.46
C SER A 229 4.78 -14.33 14.29
N SER A 230 6.01 -14.00 14.66
CA SER A 230 6.31 -12.75 15.37
C SER A 230 6.05 -11.54 14.50
N ALA A 231 6.48 -11.56 13.24
CA ALA A 231 6.22 -10.48 12.30
C ALA A 231 4.71 -10.36 11.94
N ALA A 232 4.00 -11.49 11.87
CA ALA A 232 2.56 -11.50 11.67
C ALA A 232 1.82 -10.85 12.83
N ASN A 233 2.22 -11.13 14.07
CA ASN A 233 1.65 -10.48 15.26
C ASN A 233 1.99 -8.98 15.31
N GLU A 234 3.21 -8.59 14.94
CA GLU A 234 3.64 -7.19 14.90
C GLU A 234 2.81 -6.37 13.91
N ILE A 235 2.63 -6.86 12.67
CA ILE A 235 1.84 -6.15 11.65
C ILE A 235 0.35 -6.07 12.01
N GLU A 236 -0.20 -7.11 12.65
CA GLU A 236 -1.58 -7.11 13.15
C GLU A 236 -1.75 -6.12 14.30
N SER A 237 -0.80 -6.07 15.25
CA SER A 237 -0.81 -5.10 16.37
C SER A 237 -0.76 -3.67 15.85
N ALA A 238 0.18 -3.38 14.95
CA ALA A 238 0.30 -2.05 14.33
C ALA A 238 -0.97 -1.62 13.58
N PHE A 239 -1.63 -2.56 12.89
CA PHE A 239 -2.92 -2.29 12.24
C PHE A 239 -4.00 -1.96 13.28
N ASN A 240 -4.13 -2.75 14.34
CA ASN A 240 -5.13 -2.55 15.38
C ASN A 240 -4.90 -1.24 16.17
N GLU A 241 -3.66 -0.89 16.48
CA GLU A 241 -3.29 0.38 17.12
C GLU A 241 -3.71 1.57 16.24
N ARG A 242 -3.46 1.48 14.93
CA ARG A 242 -3.89 2.51 13.98
C ARG A 242 -5.41 2.64 13.91
N VAL A 243 -6.15 1.52 13.91
CA VAL A 243 -7.61 1.51 13.95
C VAL A 243 -8.12 2.21 15.21
N GLN A 244 -7.55 1.91 16.37
CA GLN A 244 -7.92 2.54 17.65
C GLN A 244 -7.61 4.04 17.66
N TYR A 245 -6.45 4.42 17.16
CA TYR A 245 -6.05 5.82 17.06
C TYR A 245 -7.04 6.63 16.21
N ILE A 246 -7.37 6.15 15.00
CA ILE A 246 -8.29 6.83 14.11
C ILE A 246 -9.70 6.89 14.70
N ALA A 247 -10.18 5.82 15.30
CA ALA A 247 -11.49 5.81 15.99
C ALA A 247 -11.54 6.83 17.15
N THR A 248 -10.43 6.99 17.87
CA THR A 248 -10.33 7.97 18.97
C THR A 248 -10.36 9.39 18.44
N VAL A 249 -9.59 9.67 17.38
CA VAL A 249 -9.55 11.01 16.74
C VAL A 249 -10.92 11.37 16.17
N ASP A 250 -11.59 10.45 15.48
CA ASP A 250 -12.94 10.68 14.94
C ASP A 250 -13.95 11.01 16.06
N ASN A 251 -13.94 10.24 17.15
CA ASN A 251 -14.81 10.48 18.30
C ASN A 251 -14.55 11.87 18.94
N GLN A 252 -13.27 12.27 19.09
CA GLN A 252 -12.92 13.60 19.59
C GLN A 252 -13.41 14.70 18.64
N TYR A 253 -13.26 14.50 17.35
CA TYR A 253 -13.75 15.43 16.33
C TYR A 253 -15.27 15.58 16.38
N GLN A 254 -16.03 14.47 16.46
CA GLN A 254 -17.49 14.52 16.57
C GLN A 254 -17.94 15.27 17.84
N LYS A 255 -17.31 15.02 18.99
CA LYS A 255 -17.58 15.76 20.23
C LYS A 255 -17.30 17.26 20.10
N ALA A 256 -16.21 17.63 19.45
CA ALA A 256 -15.91 19.05 19.19
C ALA A 256 -16.97 19.71 18.30
N LEU A 257 -17.44 19.02 17.27
CA LEU A 257 -18.53 19.51 16.42
C LEU A 257 -19.84 19.70 17.18
N GLU A 258 -20.19 18.80 18.10
CA GLU A 258 -21.37 18.93 18.96
C GLU A 258 -21.28 20.17 19.85
N VAL A 259 -20.12 20.41 20.46
CA VAL A 259 -19.89 21.63 21.29
C VAL A 259 -20.04 22.89 20.44
N ILE A 260 -19.45 22.92 19.23
CA ILE A 260 -19.57 24.08 18.32
C ILE A 260 -21.04 24.33 17.95
N ARG A 261 -21.80 23.30 17.60
CA ARG A 261 -23.24 23.43 17.31
C ARG A 261 -24.03 24.00 18.49
N THR A 262 -23.76 23.48 19.70
CA THR A 262 -24.41 23.97 20.92
C THR A 262 -24.12 25.46 21.15
N LEU A 263 -22.87 25.90 21.00
CA LEU A 263 -22.48 27.29 21.13
C LEU A 263 -23.10 28.20 20.06
N GLN A 264 -23.34 27.71 18.87
CA GLN A 264 -24.00 28.47 17.81
C GLN A 264 -25.50 28.61 18.02
N THR A 265 -26.15 27.62 18.64
CA THR A 265 -27.60 27.64 18.93
C THR A 265 -27.93 28.40 20.23
N THR A 266 -26.96 28.62 21.14
CA THR A 266 -27.14 29.36 22.39
C THR A 266 -26.78 30.84 22.28
N LYS A 267 -26.44 31.38 21.10
CA LYS A 267 -26.37 32.85 20.92
C LYS A 267 -27.78 33.41 20.86
N PRO A 268 -28.08 34.40 21.76
CA PRO A 268 -29.40 35.08 21.83
C PRO A 268 -29.70 35.85 20.54
#